data_a35c9e98a1330d4138fa3cb7dceea079
#
_entry.id   a35c9e98a1330d4138fa3cb7dceea079
#
_cell.length_a   1.000
_cell.length_b   1.000
_cell.length_c   1.000
_cell.angle_alpha   90.00
_cell.angle_beta   90.00
_cell.angle_gamma   90.00
#
_symmetry.space_group_name_H-M   'P 1'
#
loop_
_entity.id
_entity.type
_entity.pdbx_description
1 polymer ?
#
loop_
_entity_poly.entity_id
_entity_poly.type
_entity_poly.pdbx_seq_one_letter_code
_entity_poly.pdbx_strand_id
1 'polypeptide(L)'
;MEVVDLFPRSILKGELPTPLLKELLALGSQVLKNPEANPDASLKLAGQLTQQRELKPGQPGVQRLIGDHLLPGCERWIRHVIDRQPPQGRGPWGVGNYQLKLINLWLNCQSAGDYNPTHTHGGSFSGVIFLKTPPQITANSFDGQLCFHGPEEWHLQSFRTGMAHYVLPVPGEFYIFPAWQPHSVMPFRGDGERWSLAFNATAIPGPPRPQAMGNISLSNKRPMVQGF
;
A
#
# COMPACT_ATOMS: atom_id res chain seq x y z
N MET A 1 31.63 12.51 -9.01
CA MET A 1 30.50 12.04 -9.84
C MET A 1 29.49 11.46 -8.86
N GLU A 2 28.23 11.82 -8.99
CA GLU A 2 27.11 11.39 -8.13
C GLU A 2 26.02 10.79 -9.02
N VAL A 3 25.35 9.74 -8.54
CA VAL A 3 24.15 9.18 -9.18
C VAL A 3 22.96 9.71 -8.43
N VAL A 4 22.02 10.32 -9.14
CA VAL A 4 20.80 10.90 -8.55
C VAL A 4 19.59 10.15 -9.08
N ASP A 5 18.79 9.57 -8.18
CA ASP A 5 17.52 8.94 -8.52
C ASP A 5 16.43 10.00 -8.70
N LEU A 6 15.87 10.09 -9.91
CA LEU A 6 14.77 10.97 -10.22
C LEU A 6 13.45 10.20 -10.13
N PHE A 7 12.48 10.73 -9.36
CA PHE A 7 11.11 10.21 -9.24
C PHE A 7 11.02 8.74 -8.80
N PRO A 8 11.73 8.32 -7.74
CA PRO A 8 11.67 6.94 -7.28
C PRO A 8 10.24 6.58 -6.82
N ARG A 9 9.78 5.39 -7.21
CA ARG A 9 8.54 4.82 -6.69
C ARG A 9 8.83 4.13 -5.37
N SER A 10 8.07 4.45 -4.35
CA SER A 10 8.26 3.89 -3.01
C SER A 10 7.05 3.06 -2.60
N ILE A 11 7.30 1.88 -2.06
CA ILE A 11 6.34 1.05 -1.34
C ILE A 11 6.86 0.83 0.09
N LEU A 12 5.97 0.68 1.05
CA LEU A 12 6.34 0.32 2.41
C LEU A 12 6.17 -1.18 2.59
N LYS A 13 7.16 -1.85 3.15
CA LYS A 13 7.08 -3.24 3.63
C LYS A 13 7.10 -3.23 5.16
N GLY A 14 6.24 -4.05 5.77
CA GLY A 14 6.20 -4.30 7.19
C GLY A 14 5.88 -5.75 7.49
N GLU A 15 5.89 -6.10 8.78
CA GLU A 15 5.58 -7.44 9.28
C GLU A 15 4.64 -7.33 10.49
N LEU A 16 3.64 -8.22 10.54
CA LEU A 16 2.72 -8.32 11.66
C LEU A 16 3.33 -9.16 12.78
N PRO A 17 3.08 -8.82 14.05
CA PRO A 17 3.38 -9.71 15.16
C PRO A 17 2.65 -11.06 15.00
N THR A 18 3.34 -12.16 15.29
CA THR A 18 2.79 -13.51 15.22
C THR A 18 1.42 -13.68 15.92
N PRO A 19 1.17 -13.11 17.11
CA PRO A 19 -0.14 -13.21 17.74
C PRO A 19 -1.26 -12.57 16.90
N LEU A 20 -1.01 -11.40 16.28
CA LEU A 20 -2.00 -10.75 15.45
C LEU A 20 -2.25 -11.53 14.15
N LEU A 21 -1.20 -12.07 13.53
CA LEU A 21 -1.34 -12.94 12.36
C LEU A 21 -2.23 -14.16 12.67
N LYS A 22 -2.01 -14.82 13.81
CA LYS A 22 -2.83 -15.98 14.23
C LYS A 22 -4.30 -15.60 14.43
N GLU A 23 -4.58 -14.45 15.03
CA GLU A 23 -5.94 -13.95 15.24
C GLU A 23 -6.63 -13.64 13.90
N LEU A 24 -5.93 -12.99 12.96
CA LEU A 24 -6.46 -12.70 11.63
C LEU A 24 -6.66 -13.97 10.79
N LEU A 25 -5.83 -14.99 10.94
CA LEU A 25 -6.02 -16.32 10.33
C LEU A 25 -7.29 -17.00 10.89
N ALA A 26 -7.51 -16.94 12.19
CA ALA A 26 -8.71 -17.49 12.81
C ALA A 26 -9.97 -16.76 12.33
N LEU A 27 -9.93 -15.42 12.26
CA LEU A 27 -10.99 -14.61 11.69
C LEU A 27 -11.25 -14.98 10.23
N GLY A 28 -10.21 -15.09 9.40
CA GLY A 28 -10.32 -15.51 8.01
C GLY A 28 -11.02 -16.87 7.86
N SER A 29 -10.63 -17.86 8.67
CA SER A 29 -11.27 -19.18 8.70
C SER A 29 -12.76 -19.09 9.07
N GLN A 30 -13.11 -18.24 10.04
CA GLN A 30 -14.50 -18.03 10.44
C GLN A 30 -15.32 -17.37 9.32
N VAL A 31 -14.78 -16.34 8.68
CA VAL A 31 -15.44 -15.61 7.58
C VAL A 31 -15.68 -16.51 6.38
N LEU A 32 -14.70 -17.34 6.00
CA LEU A 32 -14.83 -18.24 4.85
C LEU A 32 -15.80 -19.40 5.11
N LYS A 33 -15.92 -19.85 6.36
CA LYS A 33 -16.92 -20.87 6.75
C LYS A 33 -18.34 -20.34 6.80
N ASN A 34 -18.50 -19.04 7.02
CA ASN A 34 -19.79 -18.38 7.20
C ASN A 34 -19.88 -17.11 6.34
N PRO A 35 -19.77 -17.24 5.01
CA PRO A 35 -19.60 -16.11 4.11
C PRO A 35 -20.77 -15.12 4.15
N GLU A 36 -21.98 -15.58 4.45
CA GLU A 36 -23.18 -14.73 4.54
C GLU A 36 -23.11 -13.68 5.66
N ALA A 37 -22.26 -13.90 6.68
CA ALA A 37 -22.09 -12.95 7.78
C ALA A 37 -21.30 -11.69 7.36
N ASN A 38 -20.60 -11.74 6.22
CA ASN A 38 -19.78 -10.67 5.67
C ASN A 38 -20.21 -10.35 4.23
N PRO A 39 -20.34 -9.06 3.86
CA PRO A 39 -20.71 -8.67 2.50
C PRO A 39 -19.72 -9.21 1.46
N ASP A 40 -20.24 -9.60 0.30
CA ASP A 40 -19.43 -9.94 -0.86
C ASP A 40 -18.80 -8.66 -1.43
N ALA A 41 -17.48 -8.65 -1.53
CA ALA A 41 -16.71 -7.53 -2.07
C ALA A 41 -16.30 -7.75 -3.55
N SER A 42 -16.65 -8.89 -4.15
CA SER A 42 -16.21 -9.29 -5.50
C SER A 42 -16.94 -8.56 -6.64
N LEU A 43 -18.05 -7.88 -6.37
CA LEU A 43 -18.91 -7.25 -7.39
C LEU A 43 -18.18 -6.25 -8.32
N LYS A 44 -17.04 -5.73 -7.90
CA LYS A 44 -16.22 -4.78 -8.68
C LYS A 44 -14.88 -5.36 -9.11
N LEU A 45 -14.70 -6.66 -8.92
CA LEU A 45 -13.46 -7.35 -9.27
C LEU A 45 -13.41 -7.60 -10.78
N ALA A 46 -12.36 -7.14 -11.42
CA ALA A 46 -12.12 -7.46 -12.84
C ALA A 46 -11.49 -8.84 -13.04
N GLY A 47 -10.91 -9.44 -11.99
CA GLY A 47 -10.27 -10.76 -11.98
C GLY A 47 -11.21 -11.88 -11.57
N GLN A 48 -10.60 -12.98 -11.17
CA GLN A 48 -11.28 -14.16 -10.64
C GLN A 48 -10.72 -14.49 -9.26
N LEU A 49 -11.60 -14.57 -8.26
CA LEU A 49 -11.27 -15.00 -6.90
C LEU A 49 -12.31 -16.02 -6.42
N THR A 50 -11.87 -17.03 -5.70
CA THR A 50 -12.76 -18.02 -5.08
C THR A 50 -13.72 -17.35 -4.11
N GLN A 51 -13.23 -16.46 -3.24
CA GLN A 51 -14.05 -15.63 -2.35
C GLN A 51 -13.37 -14.29 -2.07
N GLN A 52 -14.20 -13.25 -1.96
CA GLN A 52 -13.79 -11.93 -1.49
C GLN A 52 -14.84 -11.39 -0.52
N ARG A 53 -14.46 -11.16 0.75
CA ARG A 53 -15.41 -10.79 1.83
C ARG A 53 -14.95 -9.54 2.56
N GLU A 54 -15.84 -8.57 2.70
CA GLU A 54 -15.56 -7.35 3.45
C GLU A 54 -15.41 -7.65 4.95
N LEU A 55 -14.41 -7.04 5.59
CA LEU A 55 -14.19 -7.12 7.03
C LEU A 55 -14.66 -5.84 7.72
N LYS A 56 -15.24 -6.01 8.91
CA LYS A 56 -15.74 -4.90 9.72
C LYS A 56 -14.72 -4.51 10.79
N PRO A 57 -14.52 -3.21 11.09
CA PRO A 57 -13.56 -2.76 12.10
C PRO A 57 -13.71 -3.38 13.49
N GLY A 58 -14.95 -3.75 13.88
CA GLY A 58 -15.22 -4.38 15.18
C GLY A 58 -14.88 -5.88 15.29
N GLN A 59 -14.43 -6.51 14.20
CA GLN A 59 -14.06 -7.93 14.23
C GLN A 59 -12.70 -8.14 14.95
N PRO A 60 -12.45 -9.34 15.51
CA PRO A 60 -11.22 -9.64 16.23
C PRO A 60 -9.96 -9.31 15.40
N GLY A 61 -8.98 -8.66 16.01
CA GLY A 61 -7.72 -8.28 15.38
C GLY A 61 -7.80 -7.10 14.39
N VAL A 62 -8.96 -6.84 13.79
CA VAL A 62 -9.09 -5.83 12.73
C VAL A 62 -8.81 -4.42 13.23
N GLN A 63 -9.33 -4.05 14.41
CA GLN A 63 -9.08 -2.72 14.99
C GLN A 63 -7.60 -2.51 15.28
N ARG A 64 -6.91 -3.51 15.81
CA ARG A 64 -5.46 -3.46 16.05
C ARG A 64 -4.68 -3.40 14.75
N LEU A 65 -5.06 -4.21 13.76
CA LEU A 65 -4.45 -4.15 12.43
C LEU A 65 -4.51 -2.72 11.87
N ILE A 66 -5.69 -2.09 11.89
CA ILE A 66 -5.89 -0.73 11.37
C ILE A 66 -5.08 0.29 12.17
N GLY A 67 -5.23 0.30 13.49
CA GLY A 67 -4.69 1.32 14.40
C GLY A 67 -3.18 1.23 14.61
N ASP A 68 -2.63 0.02 14.68
CA ASP A 68 -1.23 -0.19 15.05
C ASP A 68 -0.33 -0.40 13.81
N HIS A 69 -0.89 -0.79 12.66
CA HIS A 69 -0.09 -1.15 11.48
C HIS A 69 -0.47 -0.38 10.22
N LEU A 70 -1.76 -0.37 9.80
CA LEU A 70 -2.12 0.17 8.49
C LEU A 70 -2.06 1.69 8.44
N LEU A 71 -2.74 2.39 9.34
CA LEU A 71 -2.73 3.86 9.34
C LEU A 71 -1.36 4.43 9.72
N PRO A 72 -0.64 3.91 10.74
CA PRO A 72 0.75 4.30 11.00
C PRO A 72 1.70 4.02 9.83
N GLY A 73 1.50 2.92 9.11
CA GLY A 73 2.25 2.61 7.90
C GLY A 73 2.02 3.63 6.79
N CYS A 74 0.77 4.04 6.54
CA CYS A 74 0.43 5.10 5.60
C CYS A 74 1.11 6.43 6.01
N GLU A 75 1.07 6.78 7.30
CA GLU A 75 1.73 7.97 7.81
C GLU A 75 3.24 7.93 7.58
N ARG A 76 3.88 6.80 7.88
CA ARG A 76 5.32 6.60 7.66
C ARG A 76 5.69 6.76 6.18
N TRP A 77 4.87 6.23 5.28
CA TRP A 77 5.07 6.39 3.84
C TRP A 77 4.96 7.86 3.42
N ILE A 78 3.94 8.60 3.90
CA ILE A 78 3.76 10.03 3.61
C ILE A 78 4.99 10.82 4.05
N ARG A 79 5.44 10.62 5.29
CA ARG A 79 6.65 11.29 5.82
C ARG A 79 7.87 11.02 4.95
N HIS A 80 8.08 9.76 4.57
CA HIS A 80 9.21 9.37 3.71
C HIS A 80 9.21 10.12 2.37
N VAL A 81 8.04 10.30 1.74
CA VAL A 81 7.92 11.01 0.46
C VAL A 81 8.05 12.52 0.63
N ILE A 82 7.40 13.09 1.68
CA ILE A 82 7.46 14.54 1.95
C ILE A 82 8.89 14.99 2.29
N ASP A 83 9.60 14.20 3.11
CA ASP A 83 10.95 14.57 3.55
C ASP A 83 11.96 14.60 2.39
N ARG A 84 11.68 13.88 1.30
CA ARG A 84 12.50 13.89 0.08
C ARG A 84 12.17 15.05 -0.86
N GLN A 85 11.06 15.75 -0.64
CA GLN A 85 10.69 16.88 -1.47
C GLN A 85 11.29 18.18 -0.93
N PRO A 86 11.72 19.10 -1.79
CA PRO A 86 12.12 20.43 -1.36
C PRO A 86 10.93 21.14 -0.68
N PRO A 87 11.17 22.02 0.28
CA PRO A 87 10.11 22.70 1.05
C PRO A 87 9.00 23.32 0.19
N GLN A 88 9.36 23.83 -0.99
CA GLN A 88 8.44 24.45 -1.96
C GLN A 88 7.51 23.43 -2.63
N GLY A 89 7.92 22.14 -2.71
CA GLY A 89 7.16 21.07 -3.33
C GLY A 89 6.22 20.34 -2.37
N ARG A 90 6.26 20.62 -1.07
CA ARG A 90 5.50 19.88 -0.06
C ARG A 90 4.00 20.18 -0.06
N GLY A 91 3.57 21.25 -0.71
CA GLY A 91 2.16 21.61 -0.87
C GLY A 91 1.39 21.70 0.46
N PRO A 92 0.06 21.52 0.44
CA PRO A 92 -0.78 21.54 1.65
C PRO A 92 -0.56 20.31 2.57
N TRP A 93 0.21 19.33 2.13
CA TRP A 93 0.51 18.06 2.83
C TRP A 93 1.65 18.19 3.84
N GLY A 94 2.11 19.42 4.15
CA GLY A 94 3.12 19.64 5.19
C GLY A 94 2.79 18.87 6.46
N VAL A 95 3.83 18.34 7.11
CA VAL A 95 3.76 17.39 8.23
C VAL A 95 2.62 17.72 9.20
N GLY A 96 1.62 16.85 9.27
CA GLY A 96 0.54 16.90 10.25
C GLY A 96 -0.76 17.60 9.84
N ASN A 97 -0.92 18.01 8.58
CA ASN A 97 -2.15 18.65 8.09
C ASN A 97 -3.04 17.69 7.28
N TYR A 98 -3.12 16.44 7.68
CA TYR A 98 -4.02 15.45 7.05
C TYR A 98 -4.61 14.53 8.11
N GLN A 99 -5.76 13.97 7.80
CA GLN A 99 -6.40 12.90 8.54
C GLN A 99 -6.42 11.64 7.68
N LEU A 100 -5.92 10.53 8.22
CA LEU A 100 -5.97 9.23 7.58
C LEU A 100 -7.28 8.53 7.93
N LYS A 101 -7.96 7.96 6.92
CA LYS A 101 -9.17 7.16 7.09
C LYS A 101 -9.06 5.89 6.26
N LEU A 102 -9.43 4.77 6.88
CA LEU A 102 -9.68 3.53 6.16
C LEU A 102 -10.97 3.72 5.31
N ILE A 103 -10.93 3.32 4.05
CA ILE A 103 -12.08 3.30 3.15
C ILE A 103 -12.76 1.95 3.26
N ASN A 104 -12.01 0.87 3.07
CA ASN A 104 -12.49 -0.52 3.13
C ASN A 104 -11.34 -1.48 3.45
N LEU A 105 -11.70 -2.67 3.90
CA LEU A 105 -10.79 -3.78 4.19
C LEU A 105 -11.54 -5.08 3.85
N TRP A 106 -10.89 -5.98 3.13
CA TRP A 106 -11.50 -7.25 2.74
C TRP A 106 -10.52 -8.41 2.74
N LEU A 107 -11.05 -9.61 2.97
CA LEU A 107 -10.34 -10.88 2.85
C LEU A 107 -10.48 -11.40 1.42
N ASN A 108 -9.36 -11.78 0.82
CA ASN A 108 -9.29 -12.51 -0.45
C ASN A 108 -8.90 -13.96 -0.17
N CYS A 109 -9.67 -14.88 -0.69
CA CYS A 109 -9.33 -16.30 -0.79
C CYS A 109 -9.16 -16.66 -2.26
N GLN A 110 -7.98 -17.13 -2.62
CA GLN A 110 -7.62 -17.53 -3.96
C GLN A 110 -7.29 -19.02 -4.00
N SER A 111 -7.86 -19.72 -4.96
CA SER A 111 -7.52 -21.09 -5.35
C SER A 111 -6.66 -21.11 -6.62
N ALA A 112 -6.24 -22.28 -7.06
CA ALA A 112 -5.47 -22.44 -8.30
C ALA A 112 -6.21 -21.82 -9.50
N GLY A 113 -5.48 -21.04 -10.29
CA GLY A 113 -6.03 -20.31 -11.45
C GLY A 113 -6.65 -18.97 -11.13
N ASP A 114 -6.96 -18.65 -9.86
CA ASP A 114 -7.46 -17.34 -9.47
C ASP A 114 -6.38 -16.26 -9.64
N TYR A 115 -6.81 -15.12 -10.13
CA TYR A 115 -5.91 -13.99 -10.44
C TYR A 115 -6.60 -12.64 -10.27
N ASN A 116 -5.82 -11.59 -10.13
CA ASN A 116 -6.31 -10.23 -10.25
C ASN A 116 -5.47 -9.49 -11.30
N PRO A 117 -6.07 -9.03 -12.41
CA PRO A 117 -5.33 -8.38 -13.48
C PRO A 117 -4.74 -7.05 -13.02
N THR A 118 -3.92 -6.45 -13.85
CA THR A 118 -3.36 -5.12 -13.56
C THR A 118 -4.45 -4.10 -13.35
N HIS A 119 -4.42 -3.46 -12.19
CA HIS A 119 -5.42 -2.46 -11.78
C HIS A 119 -4.81 -1.44 -10.82
N THR A 120 -5.58 -0.41 -10.52
CA THR A 120 -5.32 0.64 -9.53
C THR A 120 -6.55 0.80 -8.64
N HIS A 121 -6.44 1.55 -7.55
CA HIS A 121 -7.54 1.79 -6.62
C HIS A 121 -7.85 3.27 -6.49
N GLY A 122 -9.05 3.56 -5.98
CA GLY A 122 -9.40 4.88 -5.46
C GLY A 122 -8.81 5.14 -4.08
N GLY A 123 -8.76 6.41 -3.69
CA GLY A 123 -8.15 6.85 -2.43
C GLY A 123 -6.70 7.27 -2.60
N SER A 124 -5.97 7.32 -1.48
CA SER A 124 -4.55 7.72 -1.47
C SER A 124 -3.62 6.52 -1.38
N PHE A 125 -4.04 5.49 -0.67
CA PHE A 125 -3.27 4.28 -0.38
C PHE A 125 -4.07 3.03 -0.65
N SER A 126 -3.35 2.00 -1.05
CA SER A 126 -3.78 0.62 -1.04
C SER A 126 -2.74 -0.24 -0.34
N GLY A 127 -3.12 -1.43 0.07
CA GLY A 127 -2.16 -2.36 0.65
C GLY A 127 -2.69 -3.78 0.72
N VAL A 128 -1.77 -4.69 0.98
CA VAL A 128 -2.02 -6.12 1.09
C VAL A 128 -1.27 -6.69 2.28
N ILE A 129 -1.92 -7.60 3.00
CA ILE A 129 -1.35 -8.37 4.11
C ILE A 129 -1.50 -9.85 3.76
N PHE A 130 -0.41 -10.59 3.75
CA PHE A 130 -0.45 -12.02 3.47
C PHE A 130 -0.75 -12.82 4.73
N LEU A 131 -1.78 -13.65 4.69
CA LEU A 131 -2.19 -14.47 5.84
C LEU A 131 -1.77 -15.94 5.69
N LYS A 132 -2.00 -16.50 4.50
CA LYS A 132 -1.75 -17.93 4.20
C LYS A 132 -1.23 -18.06 2.78
N THR A 133 -0.22 -18.89 2.61
CA THR A 133 0.40 -19.15 1.31
C THR A 133 0.62 -20.66 1.15
N PRO A 134 0.14 -21.28 0.06
CA PRO A 134 0.42 -22.69 -0.23
C PRO A 134 1.92 -22.91 -0.45
N PRO A 135 2.47 -24.06 -0.05
CA PRO A 135 3.92 -24.30 -0.05
C PRO A 135 4.55 -24.33 -1.45
N GLN A 136 3.76 -24.57 -2.50
CA GLN A 136 4.24 -24.56 -3.89
C GLN A 136 4.47 -23.16 -4.45
N ILE A 137 3.94 -22.12 -3.80
CA ILE A 137 4.26 -20.73 -4.15
C ILE A 137 5.64 -20.41 -3.59
N THR A 138 6.62 -20.29 -4.45
CA THR A 138 8.04 -20.11 -4.08
C THR A 138 8.69 -19.01 -4.90
N ALA A 139 9.90 -18.64 -4.54
CA ALA A 139 10.68 -17.64 -5.28
C ALA A 139 11.16 -18.12 -6.67
N ASN A 140 11.00 -19.41 -6.98
CA ASN A 140 11.46 -20.00 -8.24
C ASN A 140 10.46 -19.83 -9.40
N SER A 141 9.28 -19.28 -9.14
CA SER A 141 8.26 -18.98 -10.15
C SER A 141 7.54 -17.69 -9.79
N PHE A 142 6.76 -17.14 -10.73
CA PHE A 142 5.89 -16.01 -10.47
C PHE A 142 4.51 -16.41 -9.93
N ASP A 143 4.26 -17.71 -9.76
CA ASP A 143 2.98 -18.25 -9.29
C ASP A 143 2.56 -17.62 -7.97
N GLY A 144 1.34 -17.08 -7.91
CA GLY A 144 0.73 -16.48 -6.72
C GLY A 144 1.39 -15.19 -6.22
N GLN A 145 2.38 -14.65 -6.91
CA GLN A 145 3.07 -13.44 -6.49
C GLN A 145 2.25 -12.19 -6.77
N LEU A 146 2.42 -11.18 -5.92
CA LEU A 146 1.98 -9.81 -6.17
C LEU A 146 3.01 -9.15 -7.08
N CYS A 147 2.56 -8.50 -8.14
CA CYS A 147 3.42 -7.78 -9.07
C CYS A 147 3.09 -6.29 -9.06
N PHE A 148 4.06 -5.45 -8.78
CA PHE A 148 3.98 -4.00 -9.01
C PHE A 148 4.55 -3.69 -10.38
N HIS A 149 3.77 -2.96 -11.20
CA HIS A 149 4.15 -2.60 -12.56
C HIS A 149 4.81 -1.22 -12.58
N GLY A 150 5.94 -1.13 -13.30
CA GLY A 150 6.62 0.12 -13.59
C GLY A 150 5.91 0.96 -14.66
N PRO A 151 6.44 2.12 -15.02
CA PRO A 151 5.95 2.88 -16.16
C PRO A 151 6.19 2.07 -17.45
N GLU A 152 5.20 2.05 -18.32
CA GLU A 152 5.38 1.56 -19.67
C GLU A 152 6.19 2.60 -20.46
N GLU A 153 7.45 2.29 -20.71
CA GLU A 153 8.28 3.08 -21.62
C GLU A 153 8.30 2.41 -23.00
N TRP A 154 7.70 3.07 -23.96
CA TRP A 154 7.61 2.60 -25.36
C TRP A 154 8.91 2.71 -26.14
N HIS A 155 10.00 3.17 -25.52
CA HIS A 155 11.26 3.37 -26.20
C HIS A 155 12.16 2.15 -26.13
N LEU A 156 12.76 1.79 -27.28
CA LEU A 156 13.82 0.80 -27.41
C LEU A 156 15.11 1.33 -26.76
N GLN A 157 15.16 1.27 -25.44
CA GLN A 157 16.36 1.67 -24.70
C GLN A 157 17.12 0.44 -24.22
N SER A 158 18.45 0.50 -24.36
CA SER A 158 19.34 -0.61 -23.99
C SER A 158 19.46 -0.82 -22.49
N PHE A 159 19.14 0.22 -21.69
CA PHE A 159 19.22 0.17 -20.23
C PHE A 159 17.86 0.58 -19.63
N ARG A 160 17.09 -0.41 -19.18
CA ARG A 160 15.80 -0.18 -18.53
C ARG A 160 15.92 -0.44 -17.03
N THR A 161 15.34 0.46 -16.23
CA THR A 161 14.97 0.11 -14.86
C THR A 161 13.89 -0.96 -14.89
N GLY A 162 13.90 -1.90 -13.94
CA GLY A 162 12.94 -3.01 -13.92
C GLY A 162 11.50 -2.55 -14.07
N MET A 163 10.78 -3.14 -15.03
CA MET A 163 9.38 -2.79 -15.33
C MET A 163 8.37 -3.47 -14.41
N ALA A 164 8.81 -4.47 -13.63
CA ALA A 164 7.97 -5.22 -12.71
C ALA A 164 8.76 -5.60 -11.45
N HIS A 165 8.12 -5.46 -10.31
CA HIS A 165 8.65 -5.91 -9.03
C HIS A 165 7.71 -6.96 -8.44
N TYR A 166 8.20 -8.20 -8.38
CA TYR A 166 7.45 -9.33 -7.87
C TYR A 166 7.71 -9.52 -6.38
N VAL A 167 6.65 -9.79 -5.65
CA VAL A 167 6.66 -9.99 -4.20
C VAL A 167 6.14 -11.37 -3.89
N LEU A 168 6.99 -12.21 -3.28
CA LEU A 168 6.58 -13.50 -2.74
C LEU A 168 5.62 -13.26 -1.56
N PRO A 169 4.43 -13.91 -1.53
CA PRO A 169 3.48 -13.74 -0.44
C PRO A 169 3.93 -14.50 0.81
N VAL A 170 4.71 -13.87 1.68
CA VAL A 170 5.15 -14.44 2.96
C VAL A 170 4.10 -14.13 4.03
N PRO A 171 3.51 -15.15 4.72
CA PRO A 171 2.53 -14.92 5.77
C PRO A 171 3.07 -14.00 6.89
N GLY A 172 2.29 -12.98 7.24
CA GLY A 172 2.68 -11.93 8.20
C GLY A 172 3.25 -10.68 7.53
N GLU A 173 3.85 -10.76 6.36
CA GLU A 173 4.30 -9.58 5.64
C GLU A 173 3.13 -8.78 5.10
N PHE A 174 3.29 -7.43 5.12
CA PHE A 174 2.34 -6.53 4.49
C PHE A 174 3.05 -5.44 3.69
N TYR A 175 2.34 -4.93 2.69
CA TYR A 175 2.82 -3.89 1.79
C TYR A 175 1.80 -2.77 1.71
N ILE A 176 2.27 -1.52 1.78
CA ILE A 176 1.47 -0.30 1.60
C ILE A 176 2.07 0.50 0.45
N PHE A 177 1.23 0.94 -0.45
CA PHE A 177 1.63 1.64 -1.67
C PHE A 177 0.59 2.69 -2.08
N PRO A 178 0.97 3.67 -2.91
CA PRO A 178 0.01 4.63 -3.45
C PRO A 178 -1.10 3.93 -4.22
N ALA A 179 -2.34 4.37 -4.04
CA ALA A 179 -3.51 3.76 -4.71
C ALA A 179 -3.39 3.78 -6.24
N TRP A 180 -2.67 4.75 -6.79
CA TRP A 180 -2.40 4.86 -8.23
C TRP A 180 -1.32 3.89 -8.75
N GLN A 181 -0.58 3.17 -7.88
CA GLN A 181 0.44 2.22 -8.29
C GLN A 181 -0.20 1.01 -8.96
N PRO A 182 0.03 0.78 -10.28
CA PRO A 182 -0.52 -0.39 -10.96
C PRO A 182 0.09 -1.67 -10.39
N HIS A 183 -0.78 -2.65 -10.11
CA HIS A 183 -0.37 -3.94 -9.59
C HIS A 183 -1.33 -5.04 -10.02
N SER A 184 -0.85 -6.28 -9.96
CA SER A 184 -1.62 -7.48 -10.28
C SER A 184 -1.28 -8.60 -9.33
N VAL A 185 -2.12 -9.64 -9.29
CA VAL A 185 -1.83 -10.88 -8.58
C VAL A 185 -1.81 -12.02 -9.59
N MET A 186 -0.66 -12.69 -9.65
CA MET A 186 -0.46 -13.80 -10.56
C MET A 186 -1.26 -15.02 -10.10
N PRO A 187 -1.83 -15.81 -11.03
CA PRO A 187 -2.41 -17.10 -10.69
C PRO A 187 -1.34 -18.06 -10.18
N PHE A 188 -1.76 -19.09 -9.47
CA PHE A 188 -0.86 -20.18 -9.08
C PHE A 188 -1.46 -21.55 -9.47
N ARG A 189 -0.64 -22.58 -9.45
CA ARG A 189 -1.00 -23.97 -9.77
C ARG A 189 -0.88 -24.84 -8.54
N GLY A 190 -1.62 -25.93 -8.52
CA GLY A 190 -1.62 -26.92 -7.44
C GLY A 190 -2.66 -26.64 -6.37
N ASP A 191 -2.67 -27.46 -5.34
CA ASP A 191 -3.71 -27.48 -4.31
C ASP A 191 -3.48 -26.39 -3.24
N GLY A 192 -4.55 -26.10 -2.50
CA GLY A 192 -4.54 -25.18 -1.37
C GLY A 192 -5.05 -23.79 -1.72
N GLU A 193 -5.00 -22.91 -0.72
CA GLU A 193 -5.54 -21.57 -0.80
C GLU A 193 -4.51 -20.52 -0.38
N ARG A 194 -4.46 -19.42 -1.11
CA ARG A 194 -3.74 -18.21 -0.76
C ARG A 194 -4.71 -17.20 -0.16
N TRP A 195 -4.47 -16.80 1.08
CA TRP A 195 -5.29 -15.78 1.74
C TRP A 195 -4.52 -14.48 1.93
N SER A 196 -5.17 -13.39 1.63
CA SER A 196 -4.65 -12.06 1.91
C SER A 196 -5.77 -11.13 2.36
N LEU A 197 -5.43 -10.16 3.22
CA LEU A 197 -6.26 -8.97 3.41
C LEU A 197 -5.80 -7.90 2.45
N ALA A 198 -6.74 -7.15 1.90
CA ALA A 198 -6.44 -5.96 1.14
C ALA A 198 -7.26 -4.79 1.68
N PHE A 199 -6.73 -3.58 1.58
CA PHE A 199 -7.38 -2.39 2.09
C PHE A 199 -7.13 -1.18 1.18
N ASN A 200 -8.03 -0.20 1.28
CA ASN A 200 -7.81 1.14 0.77
C ASN A 200 -7.95 2.16 1.90
N ALA A 201 -7.14 3.19 1.86
CA ALA A 201 -7.19 4.31 2.78
C ALA A 201 -7.06 5.65 2.03
N THR A 202 -7.53 6.70 2.65
CA THR A 202 -7.40 8.05 2.11
C THR A 202 -6.77 8.99 3.13
N ALA A 203 -5.95 9.90 2.63
CA ALA A 203 -5.47 11.05 3.37
C ALA A 203 -6.34 12.25 2.98
N ILE A 204 -6.98 12.86 3.96
CA ILE A 204 -7.82 14.05 3.76
C ILE A 204 -7.04 15.25 4.30
N PRO A 205 -6.83 16.31 3.51
CA PRO A 205 -6.21 17.52 4.03
C PRO A 205 -6.97 18.04 5.25
N GLY A 206 -6.24 18.31 6.33
CA GLY A 206 -6.78 19.00 7.50
C GLY A 206 -6.81 20.52 7.28
N PRO A 207 -7.48 21.27 8.15
CA PRO A 207 -7.37 22.73 8.12
C PRO A 207 -5.90 23.14 8.31
N PRO A 208 -5.46 24.23 7.65
CA PRO A 208 -4.11 24.73 7.84
C PRO A 208 -3.89 25.00 9.34
N ARG A 209 -2.82 24.47 9.90
CA ARG A 209 -2.43 24.86 11.26
C ARG A 209 -2.20 26.37 11.27
N PRO A 210 -2.71 27.12 12.27
CA PRO A 210 -2.28 28.48 12.46
C PRO A 210 -0.75 28.48 12.47
N GLN A 211 -0.14 29.17 11.52
CA GLN A 211 1.30 29.39 11.59
C GLN A 211 1.54 30.05 12.95
N ALA A 212 2.33 29.43 13.81
CA ALA A 212 2.90 30.12 14.95
C ALA A 212 3.57 31.36 14.35
N MET A 213 3.06 32.55 14.67
CA MET A 213 3.68 33.79 14.27
C MET A 213 5.06 33.84 14.93
N GLY A 214 6.02 33.17 14.30
CA GLY A 214 7.42 33.43 14.55
C GLY A 214 7.69 34.84 14.05
N ASN A 215 8.05 35.76 14.94
CA ASN A 215 8.52 37.08 14.63
C ASN A 215 9.60 36.96 13.54
N ILE A 216 9.22 37.17 12.29
CA ILE A 216 10.18 37.38 11.21
C ILE A 216 10.64 38.86 11.40
N SER A 217 11.70 39.01 12.15
CA SER A 217 12.49 40.23 12.11
C SER A 217 13.05 40.35 10.69
N LEU A 218 12.43 41.20 9.89
CA LEU A 218 12.95 41.60 8.60
C LEU A 218 14.21 42.44 8.85
N SER A 219 15.36 41.84 8.99
CA SER A 219 16.64 42.50 8.87
C SER A 219 16.85 42.88 7.42
N ASN A 220 16.39 44.08 7.06
CA ASN A 220 16.72 44.75 5.82
C ASN A 220 18.22 45.12 5.81
N LYS A 221 19.08 44.25 5.29
CA LYS A 221 20.41 44.66 4.78
C LYS A 221 20.63 43.94 3.43
N ARG A 222 20.25 44.64 2.37
CA ARG A 222 20.81 44.38 1.04
C ARG A 222 22.25 44.88 1.02
N PRO A 223 23.25 44.10 0.63
CA PRO A 223 24.52 44.68 0.20
C PRO A 223 24.31 45.25 -1.22
N MET A 224 24.64 46.52 -1.39
CA MET A 224 24.81 47.10 -2.72
C MET A 224 26.04 46.44 -3.36
N VAL A 225 25.82 45.78 -4.50
CA VAL A 225 26.90 45.44 -5.41
C VAL A 225 27.10 46.62 -6.32
N GLN A 226 28.22 47.35 -6.11
CA GLN A 226 28.73 48.32 -7.08
C GLN A 226 29.25 47.56 -8.29
N GLY A 227 28.94 48.09 -9.46
CA GLY A 227 29.30 47.50 -10.73
C GLY A 227 30.81 47.58 -11.09
N PHE A 228 31.16 46.71 -11.98
CA PHE A 228 32.00 46.93 -13.17
C PHE A 228 31.53 45.99 -14.27
#